data_1c0a5fab5ed9fae12061f483b14aaaf5
#
_entry.id   1c0a5fab5ed9fae12061f483b14aaaf5
#
_cell.length_a   1.000
_cell.length_b   1.000
_cell.length_c   1.000
_cell.angle_alpha   90.00
_cell.angle_beta   90.00
_cell.angle_gamma   90.00
#
_symmetry.space_group_name_H-M   'P 1'
#
loop_
_entity.id
_entity.type
_entity.pdbx_description
1 polymer ?
#
loop_
_entity_poly.entity_id
_entity_poly.type
_entity_poly.pdbx_seq_one_letter_code
_entity_poly.pdbx_strand_id
1 'polypeptide(L)'
;MMNKPWPSSRRGRVIAVSTALCLGVASSLSGCATLPSHSDPKAIHSYAPGESGTTVPGPQKGDAPDEVLRGFFSASAHPSHSHKAARAFLTSKSSDAWKDGNDAFIVQQLNINSSGQPLDDEATFDVSGSTIGVLGDGGTFTPRSGSYRSQFKLKKVNGEWRISSVPEGIILQSVDFEQTYRAYSVYFLDHTGRYLVSDRRWIYSQQDTIESSLMSLLASGPRQELAPGIGTALPAGTSITAKSDKVGGSTVDIKGLSQVSSDDRQKIAGQVVWTLIHADVRGPFTLMADGAPLLDQAHKSLSASDVSDLNPEPPEMNTLHAVADGSLETISASGATGDRGPFGRDGKILSAGITPNGGLAAVVERDNTGDDDERRGQSGSGSSVLRIGHVM
;
A
#
# COMPACT_ATOMS: atom_id res chain seq x y z
N MET A 1 -68.74 70.64 1.98
CA MET A 1 -69.19 71.08 0.65
C MET A 1 -68.00 71.02 -0.30
N MET A 2 -68.22 70.51 -1.45
CA MET A 2 -67.34 70.39 -2.66
C MET A 2 -66.18 69.45 -2.68
N ASN A 3 -66.50 68.33 -3.25
CA ASN A 3 -65.63 67.26 -3.81
C ASN A 3 -64.77 67.87 -4.96
N LYS A 4 -63.49 67.55 -4.94
CA LYS A 4 -62.64 67.69 -6.13
C LYS A 4 -62.10 66.29 -6.55
N PRO A 5 -62.25 65.91 -7.80
CA PRO A 5 -61.81 64.61 -8.25
C PRO A 5 -60.30 64.57 -8.54
N TRP A 6 -59.66 63.47 -8.24
CA TRP A 6 -58.27 63.15 -8.48
C TRP A 6 -58.07 62.71 -9.93
N PRO A 7 -57.00 63.10 -10.64
CA PRO A 7 -56.76 62.60 -12.01
C PRO A 7 -56.11 61.21 -12.02
N SER A 8 -56.82 60.32 -12.55
CA SER A 8 -56.34 59.03 -12.96
C SER A 8 -55.68 59.10 -14.34
N SER A 9 -54.33 58.92 -14.48
CA SER A 9 -53.79 58.45 -15.78
C SER A 9 -52.25 58.31 -15.88
N ARG A 10 -51.53 58.18 -14.82
CA ARG A 10 -50.08 57.95 -14.97
C ARG A 10 -49.58 56.56 -14.55
N ARG A 11 -50.40 55.71 -13.91
CA ARG A 11 -50.00 54.38 -13.49
C ARG A 11 -50.15 53.30 -14.56
N GLY A 12 -50.98 53.48 -15.57
CA GLY A 12 -51.22 52.51 -16.63
C GLY A 12 -50.07 52.37 -17.66
N ARG A 13 -49.34 53.51 -17.89
CA ARG A 13 -48.25 53.48 -18.90
C ARG A 13 -46.95 52.83 -18.40
N VAL A 14 -46.65 52.90 -17.08
CA VAL A 14 -45.48 52.33 -16.51
C VAL A 14 -45.57 50.79 -16.40
N ILE A 15 -46.78 50.28 -16.12
CA ILE A 15 -47.05 48.86 -16.06
C ILE A 15 -46.94 48.20 -17.44
N ALA A 16 -47.41 48.86 -18.51
CA ALA A 16 -47.32 48.34 -19.86
C ALA A 16 -45.89 48.25 -20.41
N VAL A 17 -45.03 49.20 -20.05
CA VAL A 17 -43.61 49.20 -20.46
C VAL A 17 -42.81 48.16 -19.68
N SER A 18 -43.13 47.98 -18.39
CA SER A 18 -42.43 46.95 -17.55
C SER A 18 -42.81 45.54 -17.99
N THR A 19 -44.05 45.29 -18.41
CA THR A 19 -44.50 43.96 -18.88
C THR A 19 -43.90 43.62 -20.25
N ALA A 20 -43.71 44.57 -21.12
CA ALA A 20 -43.06 44.36 -22.41
C ALA A 20 -41.56 44.09 -22.28
N LEU A 21 -40.91 44.70 -21.29
CA LEU A 21 -39.48 44.46 -21.01
C LEU A 21 -39.23 43.07 -20.37
N CYS A 22 -40.13 42.60 -19.51
CA CYS A 22 -40.06 41.26 -18.94
C CYS A 22 -40.33 40.16 -19.95
N LEU A 23 -41.17 40.35 -20.94
CA LEU A 23 -41.40 39.38 -22.02
C LEU A 23 -40.23 39.30 -23.03
N GLY A 24 -39.49 40.42 -23.22
CA GLY A 24 -38.32 40.48 -24.10
C GLY A 24 -37.09 39.77 -23.53
N VAL A 25 -36.94 39.73 -22.20
CA VAL A 25 -35.83 39.03 -21.52
C VAL A 25 -36.12 37.55 -21.36
N ALA A 26 -37.37 37.13 -21.25
CA ALA A 26 -37.74 35.72 -21.16
C ALA A 26 -37.56 34.93 -22.47
N SER A 27 -37.54 35.62 -23.62
CA SER A 27 -37.36 34.96 -24.92
C SER A 27 -35.91 34.79 -25.36
N SER A 28 -34.94 35.39 -24.65
CA SER A 28 -33.50 35.24 -24.94
C SER A 28 -32.78 34.19 -24.10
N LEU A 29 -33.50 33.49 -23.18
CA LEU A 29 -32.95 32.36 -22.39
C LEU A 29 -33.41 30.98 -22.87
N SER A 30 -34.08 30.87 -24.00
CA SER A 30 -34.33 29.60 -24.67
C SER A 30 -33.10 29.19 -25.50
N GLY A 31 -31.94 29.15 -24.88
CA GLY A 31 -30.80 28.38 -25.36
C GLY A 31 -31.19 26.93 -25.27
N CYS A 32 -31.55 26.31 -26.39
CA CYS A 32 -31.80 24.90 -26.53
C CYS A 32 -30.52 24.15 -26.07
N ALA A 33 -30.48 23.71 -24.82
CA ALA A 33 -29.78 22.53 -24.47
C ALA A 33 -30.52 21.38 -25.16
N THR A 34 -30.26 21.10 -26.43
CA THR A 34 -30.55 19.84 -27.04
C THR A 34 -29.68 18.79 -26.34
N LEU A 35 -30.17 18.28 -25.23
CA LEU A 35 -29.72 16.98 -24.73
C LEU A 35 -30.04 16.01 -25.90
N PRO A 36 -29.03 15.25 -26.40
CA PRO A 36 -29.31 14.21 -27.37
C PRO A 36 -30.27 13.22 -26.75
N SER A 37 -31.50 13.18 -27.24
CA SER A 37 -32.56 12.30 -26.76
C SER A 37 -32.33 10.85 -27.17
N HIS A 38 -31.24 10.54 -27.86
CA HIS A 38 -30.82 9.19 -28.25
C HIS A 38 -29.31 9.12 -28.13
N SER A 39 -28.80 8.81 -26.94
CA SER A 39 -27.58 8.04 -26.83
C SER A 39 -28.02 6.57 -26.86
N ASP A 40 -27.74 5.88 -27.94
CA ASP A 40 -27.75 4.43 -27.89
C ASP A 40 -26.87 4.01 -26.73
N PRO A 41 -27.37 3.19 -25.78
CA PRO A 41 -26.53 2.66 -24.72
C PRO A 41 -25.45 1.85 -25.44
N LYS A 42 -24.21 2.41 -25.51
CA LYS A 42 -23.06 1.58 -25.80
C LYS A 42 -23.05 0.52 -24.73
N ALA A 43 -23.22 -0.72 -25.11
CA ALA A 43 -23.03 -1.84 -24.21
C ALA A 43 -21.69 -1.65 -23.54
N ILE A 44 -21.71 -1.33 -22.23
CA ILE A 44 -20.56 -1.54 -21.38
C ILE A 44 -20.25 -3.00 -21.61
N HIS A 45 -19.10 -3.31 -22.16
CA HIS A 45 -18.66 -4.67 -22.45
C HIS A 45 -19.02 -5.51 -21.25
N SER A 46 -19.90 -6.49 -21.48
CA SER A 46 -20.27 -7.46 -20.45
C SER A 46 -18.95 -8.03 -19.92
N TYR A 47 -18.74 -7.89 -18.62
CA TYR A 47 -17.67 -8.57 -17.90
C TYR A 47 -17.81 -10.07 -18.21
N ALA A 48 -16.96 -10.56 -19.08
CA ALA A 48 -16.81 -11.99 -19.28
C ALA A 48 -15.92 -12.49 -18.14
N PRO A 49 -16.42 -13.34 -17.21
CA PRO A 49 -15.60 -13.94 -16.17
C PRO A 49 -14.66 -14.95 -16.85
N GLY A 50 -13.45 -14.54 -17.17
CA GLY A 50 -12.49 -15.40 -17.85
C GLY A 50 -11.15 -14.75 -18.19
N GLU A 51 -11.09 -13.41 -18.23
CA GLU A 51 -9.82 -12.69 -18.39
C GLU A 51 -9.70 -11.66 -17.26
N SER A 52 -9.30 -12.14 -16.08
CA SER A 52 -8.88 -11.31 -14.96
C SER A 52 -7.46 -10.78 -15.19
N GLY A 53 -7.28 -10.08 -16.31
CA GLY A 53 -6.09 -9.30 -16.59
C GLY A 53 -6.53 -7.89 -16.89
N THR A 54 -6.42 -6.97 -15.94
CA THR A 54 -6.52 -5.55 -16.24
C THR A 54 -5.46 -5.27 -17.29
N THR A 55 -5.86 -5.17 -18.55
CA THR A 55 -4.91 -4.92 -19.65
C THR A 55 -4.37 -3.53 -19.43
N VAL A 56 -3.11 -3.44 -18.98
CA VAL A 56 -2.41 -2.16 -18.84
C VAL A 56 -2.27 -1.56 -20.23
N PRO A 57 -2.78 -0.34 -20.48
CA PRO A 57 -2.68 0.27 -21.78
C PRO A 57 -1.21 0.41 -22.21
N GLY A 58 -0.90 -0.04 -23.41
CA GLY A 58 0.40 0.24 -24.05
C GLY A 58 0.42 1.62 -24.70
N PRO A 59 1.55 2.03 -25.30
CA PRO A 59 1.66 3.30 -26.01
C PRO A 59 0.63 3.37 -27.14
N GLN A 60 -0.05 4.52 -27.26
CA GLN A 60 -1.08 4.74 -28.25
C GLN A 60 -0.47 5.39 -29.49
N LYS A 61 -1.15 5.24 -30.62
CA LYS A 61 -0.72 5.89 -31.87
C LYS A 61 -0.86 7.41 -31.74
N GLY A 62 0.23 8.12 -31.99
CA GLY A 62 0.28 9.58 -31.95
C GLY A 62 0.53 10.17 -30.56
N ASP A 63 0.79 9.35 -29.55
CA ASP A 63 1.17 9.84 -28.20
C ASP A 63 2.34 10.83 -28.31
N ALA A 64 2.25 11.92 -27.58
CA ALA A 64 3.36 12.85 -27.38
C ALA A 64 4.48 12.21 -26.53
N PRO A 65 5.72 12.68 -26.62
CA PRO A 65 6.85 12.05 -25.92
C PRO A 65 6.70 12.05 -24.40
N ASP A 66 6.10 13.06 -23.79
CA ASP A 66 5.80 13.10 -22.36
C ASP A 66 4.67 12.15 -21.95
N GLU A 67 3.68 11.92 -22.84
CA GLU A 67 2.62 10.93 -22.63
C GLU A 67 3.18 9.51 -22.64
N VAL A 68 4.10 9.20 -23.58
CA VAL A 68 4.82 7.93 -23.62
C VAL A 68 5.58 7.69 -22.30
N LEU A 69 6.24 8.74 -21.78
CA LEU A 69 7.00 8.62 -20.54
C LEU A 69 6.10 8.45 -19.32
N ARG A 70 4.96 9.15 -19.24
CA ARG A 70 3.95 8.95 -18.19
C ARG A 70 3.34 7.56 -18.24
N GLY A 71 3.02 7.08 -19.45
CA GLY A 71 2.53 5.73 -19.66
C GLY A 71 3.52 4.66 -19.22
N PHE A 72 4.82 4.88 -19.47
CA PHE A 72 5.88 3.99 -18.99
C PHE A 72 5.91 3.90 -17.46
N PHE A 73 5.82 5.02 -16.73
CA PHE A 73 5.81 5.00 -15.27
C PHE A 73 4.58 4.28 -14.72
N SER A 74 3.40 4.56 -15.26
CA SER A 74 2.18 3.86 -14.85
C SER A 74 2.26 2.36 -15.14
N ALA A 75 2.75 1.97 -16.31
CA ALA A 75 2.94 0.57 -16.69
C ALA A 75 4.01 -0.14 -15.85
N SER A 76 4.99 0.59 -15.32
CA SER A 76 6.04 0.04 -14.45
C SER A 76 5.50 -0.44 -13.09
N ALA A 77 4.31 0.03 -12.67
CA ALA A 77 3.65 -0.46 -11.47
C ALA A 77 3.10 -1.90 -11.60
N HIS A 78 3.13 -2.46 -12.80
CA HIS A 78 2.60 -3.78 -13.12
C HIS A 78 3.74 -4.77 -13.42
N PRO A 79 4.16 -5.59 -12.45
CA PRO A 79 5.34 -6.46 -12.56
C PRO A 79 5.12 -7.70 -13.44
N SER A 80 3.88 -7.97 -13.86
CA SER A 80 3.52 -9.19 -14.61
C SER A 80 4.36 -9.39 -15.86
N HIS A 81 4.83 -10.63 -16.05
CA HIS A 81 5.64 -11.03 -17.21
C HIS A 81 6.90 -10.16 -17.39
N SER A 82 7.65 -9.93 -16.33
CA SER A 82 8.87 -9.09 -16.33
C SER A 82 8.59 -7.69 -16.89
N HIS A 83 7.56 -7.02 -16.36
CA HIS A 83 7.14 -5.67 -16.74
C HIS A 83 6.84 -5.52 -18.24
N LYS A 84 6.21 -6.53 -18.86
CA LYS A 84 5.89 -6.54 -20.30
C LYS A 84 5.14 -5.26 -20.73
N ALA A 85 4.25 -4.74 -19.91
CA ALA A 85 3.51 -3.52 -20.21
C ALA A 85 4.43 -2.30 -20.31
N ALA A 86 5.36 -2.12 -19.37
CA ALA A 86 6.35 -1.04 -19.41
C ALA A 86 7.32 -1.20 -20.58
N ARG A 87 7.75 -2.42 -20.87
CA ARG A 87 8.64 -2.72 -22.00
C ARG A 87 8.06 -2.33 -23.36
N ALA A 88 6.75 -2.29 -23.50
CA ALA A 88 6.08 -1.84 -24.74
C ALA A 88 6.34 -0.36 -25.08
N PHE A 89 6.68 0.47 -24.09
CA PHE A 89 7.04 1.88 -24.28
C PHE A 89 8.50 2.09 -24.69
N LEU A 90 9.32 1.04 -24.61
CA LEU A 90 10.75 1.09 -24.95
C LEU A 90 10.98 0.77 -26.43
N THR A 91 12.13 1.20 -26.96
CA THR A 91 12.62 0.63 -28.22
C THR A 91 13.02 -0.83 -28.00
N SER A 92 13.04 -1.68 -29.02
CA SER A 92 13.46 -3.08 -28.89
C SER A 92 14.81 -3.19 -28.20
N LYS A 93 15.82 -2.40 -28.65
CA LYS A 93 17.14 -2.38 -28.03
C LYS A 93 17.11 -2.01 -26.55
N SER A 94 16.32 -1.01 -26.17
CA SER A 94 16.21 -0.59 -24.76
C SER A 94 15.43 -1.60 -23.93
N SER A 95 14.40 -2.23 -24.50
CA SER A 95 13.63 -3.29 -23.84
C SER A 95 14.53 -4.50 -23.52
N ASP A 96 15.38 -4.92 -24.45
CA ASP A 96 16.28 -6.06 -24.25
C ASP A 96 17.40 -5.74 -23.24
N ALA A 97 17.85 -4.48 -23.20
CA ALA A 97 18.93 -4.04 -22.32
C ALA A 97 18.45 -3.61 -20.91
N TRP A 98 17.18 -3.24 -20.77
CA TRP A 98 16.68 -2.72 -19.50
C TRP A 98 16.66 -3.78 -18.43
N LYS A 99 17.41 -3.51 -17.37
CA LYS A 99 17.41 -4.27 -16.14
C LYS A 99 16.41 -3.65 -15.21
N ASP A 100 15.24 -4.28 -15.09
CA ASP A 100 14.19 -3.89 -14.15
C ASP A 100 14.63 -4.10 -12.69
N GLY A 101 15.58 -5.02 -12.45
CA GLY A 101 16.14 -5.23 -11.10
C GLY A 101 15.12 -5.81 -10.13
N ASN A 102 15.56 -5.99 -8.87
CA ASN A 102 14.70 -6.49 -7.79
C ASN A 102 14.14 -5.38 -6.92
N ASP A 103 14.73 -4.17 -6.99
CA ASP A 103 14.35 -3.03 -6.18
C ASP A 103 13.58 -2.00 -7.01
N ALA A 104 12.47 -1.51 -6.45
CA ALA A 104 11.70 -0.43 -7.03
C ALA A 104 11.75 0.80 -6.12
N PHE A 105 12.16 1.95 -6.67
CA PHE A 105 12.13 3.24 -5.98
C PHE A 105 10.71 3.80 -5.97
N ILE A 106 10.17 4.06 -4.80
CA ILE A 106 8.87 4.70 -4.65
C ILE A 106 9.09 6.20 -4.56
N VAL A 107 8.55 6.94 -5.53
CA VAL A 107 8.80 8.37 -5.72
C VAL A 107 7.50 9.15 -5.67
N GLN A 108 7.48 10.19 -4.84
CA GLN A 108 6.42 11.19 -4.82
C GLN A 108 6.75 12.38 -5.70
N GLN A 109 5.70 13.08 -6.15
CA GLN A 109 5.82 14.33 -6.90
C GLN A 109 6.76 14.20 -8.12
N LEU A 110 6.50 13.19 -8.95
CA LEU A 110 7.29 12.96 -10.15
C LEU A 110 7.09 14.12 -11.14
N ASN A 111 8.15 14.89 -11.39
CA ASN A 111 8.19 15.97 -12.34
C ASN A 111 8.93 15.53 -13.59
N ILE A 112 8.33 15.75 -14.76
CA ILE A 112 8.86 15.40 -16.06
C ILE A 112 9.06 16.72 -16.82
N ASN A 113 10.31 17.12 -17.03
CA ASN A 113 10.65 18.37 -17.67
C ASN A 113 11.45 18.08 -18.96
N SER A 114 11.06 18.71 -20.07
CA SER A 114 11.82 18.64 -21.30
C SER A 114 13.19 19.28 -21.11
N SER A 115 14.23 18.58 -21.51
CA SER A 115 15.63 19.01 -21.45
C SER A 115 16.11 19.38 -22.86
N GLY A 116 16.25 20.68 -23.09
CA GLY A 116 16.63 21.21 -24.40
C GLY A 116 15.45 21.42 -25.36
N GLN A 117 15.76 21.83 -26.59
CA GLN A 117 14.76 21.93 -27.65
C GLN A 117 14.50 20.52 -28.25
N PRO A 118 13.23 20.09 -28.34
CA PRO A 118 12.90 18.84 -29.00
C PRO A 118 13.35 18.91 -30.47
N LEU A 119 14.05 17.89 -30.93
CA LEU A 119 14.26 17.66 -32.35
C LEU A 119 13.03 16.92 -32.91
N ASP A 120 12.88 16.91 -34.22
CA ASP A 120 11.71 16.30 -34.85
C ASP A 120 11.55 14.80 -34.48
N ASP A 121 12.67 14.09 -34.25
CA ASP A 121 12.71 12.66 -34.01
C ASP A 121 13.36 12.24 -32.65
N GLU A 122 13.85 13.20 -31.86
CA GLU A 122 14.51 12.94 -30.60
C GLU A 122 14.02 13.92 -29.51
N ALA A 123 13.81 13.41 -28.30
CA ALA A 123 13.46 14.22 -27.14
C ALA A 123 14.19 13.69 -25.90
N THR A 124 14.55 14.61 -25.02
CA THR A 124 15.20 14.29 -23.75
C THR A 124 14.39 14.90 -22.60
N PHE A 125 14.20 14.15 -21.55
CA PHE A 125 13.48 14.59 -20.34
C PHE A 125 14.32 14.36 -19.09
N ASP A 126 14.37 15.38 -18.26
CA ASP A 126 14.89 15.29 -16.90
C ASP A 126 13.72 14.99 -15.97
N VAL A 127 13.80 13.84 -15.30
CA VAL A 127 12.78 13.34 -14.37
C VAL A 127 13.30 13.50 -12.95
N SER A 128 12.51 14.11 -12.10
CA SER A 128 12.86 14.34 -10.69
C SER A 128 11.68 14.12 -9.76
N GLY A 129 11.96 13.83 -8.49
CA GLY A 129 10.95 13.62 -7.45
C GLY A 129 11.58 13.39 -6.09
N SER A 130 10.75 13.09 -5.11
CA SER A 130 11.16 12.75 -3.75
C SER A 130 11.00 11.25 -3.50
N THR A 131 12.11 10.55 -3.25
CA THR A 131 12.07 9.13 -2.84
C THR A 131 11.51 9.03 -1.42
N ILE A 132 10.55 8.15 -1.20
CA ILE A 132 9.96 7.86 0.12
C ILE A 132 10.31 6.46 0.61
N GLY A 133 10.76 5.58 -0.26
CA GLY A 133 11.15 4.22 0.10
C GLY A 133 11.62 3.42 -1.09
N VAL A 134 12.04 2.21 -0.78
CA VAL A 134 12.42 1.19 -1.75
C VAL A 134 11.60 -0.06 -1.46
N LEU A 135 10.96 -0.59 -2.47
CA LEU A 135 10.32 -1.91 -2.44
C LEU A 135 11.34 -2.91 -2.98
N GLY A 136 11.86 -3.74 -2.08
CA GLY A 136 12.85 -4.77 -2.40
C GLY A 136 12.23 -6.15 -2.57
N ASP A 137 13.10 -7.13 -2.70
CA ASP A 137 12.73 -8.54 -2.86
C ASP A 137 11.75 -9.01 -1.80
N GLY A 138 10.83 -9.88 -2.24
CA GLY A 138 9.80 -10.44 -1.39
C GLY A 138 8.82 -9.39 -0.83
N GLY A 139 8.71 -8.23 -1.45
CA GLY A 139 7.78 -7.17 -1.04
C GLY A 139 8.21 -6.43 0.22
N THR A 140 9.49 -6.40 0.53
CA THR A 140 10.06 -5.67 1.68
C THR A 140 10.08 -4.17 1.38
N PHE A 141 9.34 -3.38 2.15
CA PHE A 141 9.38 -1.93 2.05
C PHE A 141 10.36 -1.35 3.08
N THR A 142 11.35 -0.63 2.58
CA THR A 142 12.33 0.09 3.40
C THR A 142 12.12 1.59 3.21
N PRO A 143 11.70 2.35 4.25
CA PRO A 143 11.62 3.79 4.19
C PRO A 143 12.96 4.41 3.83
N ARG A 144 12.99 5.28 2.85
CA ARG A 144 14.20 5.97 2.40
C ARG A 144 13.84 7.35 1.87
N SER A 145 14.34 8.39 2.51
CA SER A 145 14.16 9.76 2.05
C SER A 145 15.31 10.20 1.18
N GLY A 146 15.02 10.91 0.10
CA GLY A 146 16.04 11.44 -0.79
C GLY A 146 15.43 12.11 -2.03
N SER A 147 16.28 12.71 -2.84
CA SER A 147 15.87 13.21 -4.16
C SER A 147 16.14 12.14 -5.21
N TYR A 148 15.13 11.88 -6.04
CA TYR A 148 15.29 11.11 -7.27
C TYR A 148 15.59 12.07 -8.44
N ARG A 149 16.56 11.72 -9.28
CA ARG A 149 16.85 12.42 -10.53
C ARG A 149 17.38 11.45 -11.56
N SER A 150 16.83 11.50 -12.77
CA SER A 150 17.30 10.69 -13.91
C SER A 150 16.94 11.36 -15.22
N GLN A 151 17.61 10.94 -16.29
CA GLN A 151 17.36 11.42 -17.64
C GLN A 151 16.85 10.28 -18.49
N PHE A 152 15.81 10.58 -19.26
CA PHE A 152 15.20 9.68 -20.24
C PHE A 152 15.38 10.26 -21.66
N LYS A 153 15.74 9.41 -22.60
CA LYS A 153 15.80 9.79 -24.01
C LYS A 153 14.75 9.02 -24.80
N LEU A 154 14.06 9.72 -25.66
CA LEU A 154 13.05 9.16 -26.54
C LEU A 154 13.46 9.42 -27.99
N LYS A 155 13.01 8.53 -28.87
CA LYS A 155 13.14 8.70 -30.32
C LYS A 155 11.91 8.15 -31.03
N LYS A 156 11.66 8.64 -32.23
CA LYS A 156 10.64 8.06 -33.11
C LYS A 156 11.12 6.76 -33.75
N VAL A 157 10.28 5.75 -33.69
CA VAL A 157 10.44 4.46 -34.38
C VAL A 157 9.17 4.25 -35.20
N ASN A 158 9.30 4.20 -36.52
CA ASN A 158 8.16 4.12 -37.44
C ASN A 158 7.12 5.24 -37.25
N GLY A 159 7.59 6.45 -36.94
CA GLY A 159 6.74 7.61 -36.70
C GLY A 159 6.15 7.73 -35.27
N GLU A 160 6.35 6.74 -34.40
CA GLU A 160 5.84 6.70 -33.03
C GLU A 160 6.98 6.87 -32.01
N TRP A 161 6.71 7.62 -30.94
CA TRP A 161 7.68 7.84 -29.88
C TRP A 161 7.90 6.58 -29.03
N ARG A 162 9.18 6.28 -28.73
CA ARG A 162 9.60 5.20 -27.83
C ARG A 162 10.81 5.63 -27.01
N ILE A 163 10.90 5.16 -25.79
CA ILE A 163 12.03 5.43 -24.90
C ILE A 163 13.25 4.66 -25.41
N SER A 164 14.29 5.38 -25.78
CA SER A 164 15.55 4.85 -26.30
C SER A 164 16.66 4.73 -25.27
N SER A 165 16.52 5.41 -24.11
CA SER A 165 17.40 5.26 -22.96
C SER A 165 16.58 5.40 -21.69
N VAL A 166 16.67 4.39 -20.84
CA VAL A 166 15.98 4.28 -19.55
C VAL A 166 17.02 3.94 -18.47
N PRO A 167 16.95 4.52 -17.27
CA PRO A 167 17.77 4.12 -16.13
C PRO A 167 17.53 2.65 -15.74
N GLU A 168 18.50 2.03 -15.08
CA GLU A 168 18.30 0.72 -14.44
C GLU A 168 17.33 0.84 -13.26
N GLY A 169 16.62 -0.26 -12.94
CA GLY A 169 15.65 -0.35 -11.87
C GLY A 169 14.25 0.14 -12.26
N ILE A 170 13.35 0.02 -11.30
CA ILE A 170 11.94 0.39 -11.44
C ILE A 170 11.69 1.67 -10.64
N ILE A 171 10.85 2.54 -11.20
CA ILE A 171 10.37 3.73 -10.54
C ILE A 171 8.86 3.60 -10.44
N LEU A 172 8.36 3.59 -9.22
CA LEU A 172 6.93 3.57 -8.93
C LEU A 172 6.52 4.95 -8.42
N GLN A 173 5.54 5.56 -9.04
CA GLN A 173 4.88 6.69 -8.41
C GLN A 173 4.13 6.20 -7.16
N SER A 174 4.19 6.97 -6.07
CA SER A 174 3.54 6.58 -4.80
C SER A 174 2.06 6.30 -4.97
N VAL A 175 1.37 7.07 -5.82
CA VAL A 175 -0.06 6.87 -6.12
C VAL A 175 -0.29 5.52 -6.82
N ASP A 176 0.50 5.18 -7.82
CA ASP A 176 0.38 3.92 -8.54
C ASP A 176 0.73 2.74 -7.61
N PHE A 177 1.75 2.90 -6.75
CA PHE A 177 2.11 1.92 -5.74
C PHE A 177 0.95 1.64 -4.77
N GLU A 178 0.34 2.66 -4.20
CA GLU A 178 -0.80 2.53 -3.27
C GLU A 178 -2.04 1.91 -3.92
N GLN A 179 -2.23 2.10 -5.22
CA GLN A 179 -3.34 1.52 -5.98
C GLN A 179 -3.09 0.06 -6.38
N THR A 180 -1.85 -0.32 -6.65
CA THR A 180 -1.51 -1.62 -7.23
C THR A 180 -0.93 -2.61 -6.23
N TYR A 181 -0.35 -2.15 -5.12
CA TYR A 181 0.21 -3.00 -4.08
C TYR A 181 -0.59 -2.88 -2.78
N ARG A 182 -0.66 -3.99 -2.05
CA ARG A 182 -1.26 -4.05 -0.72
C ARG A 182 -0.30 -4.67 0.27
N ALA A 183 -0.34 -4.19 1.51
CA ALA A 183 0.45 -4.75 2.59
C ALA A 183 -0.29 -5.93 3.21
N TYR A 184 0.41 -7.04 3.33
CA TYR A 184 -0.05 -8.26 3.99
C TYR A 184 0.91 -8.63 5.10
N SER A 185 0.41 -9.31 6.13
CA SER A 185 1.20 -9.86 7.21
C SER A 185 1.48 -11.34 6.94
N VAL A 186 2.77 -11.70 6.88
CA VAL A 186 3.23 -13.09 6.91
C VAL A 186 3.67 -13.39 8.33
N TYR A 187 3.17 -14.48 8.93
CA TYR A 187 3.39 -14.75 10.34
C TYR A 187 4.51 -15.76 10.59
N PHE A 188 5.46 -15.34 11.39
CA PHE A 188 6.61 -16.12 11.83
C PHE A 188 6.60 -16.31 13.34
N LEU A 189 7.30 -17.32 13.83
CA LEU A 189 7.42 -17.57 15.26
C LEU A 189 8.45 -16.63 15.88
N ASP A 190 8.19 -16.18 17.09
CA ASP A 190 9.21 -15.56 17.94
C ASP A 190 10.32 -16.58 18.30
N HIS A 191 11.41 -16.11 18.89
CA HIS A 191 12.53 -16.99 19.28
C HIS A 191 12.15 -18.06 20.32
N THR A 192 11.04 -17.90 21.04
CA THR A 192 10.52 -18.90 21.98
C THR A 192 9.66 -19.96 21.30
N GLY A 193 9.24 -19.74 20.07
CA GLY A 193 8.31 -20.59 19.31
C GLY A 193 6.88 -20.60 19.86
N ARG A 194 6.51 -19.60 20.68
CA ARG A 194 5.21 -19.54 21.37
C ARG A 194 4.26 -18.48 20.84
N TYR A 195 4.79 -17.47 20.15
CA TYR A 195 4.01 -16.35 19.64
C TYR A 195 4.27 -16.17 18.16
N LEU A 196 3.22 -15.77 17.44
CA LEU A 196 3.34 -15.36 16.05
C LEU A 196 3.58 -13.85 15.96
N VAL A 197 4.56 -13.50 15.16
CA VAL A 197 4.97 -12.12 14.87
C VAL A 197 4.78 -11.83 13.39
N SER A 198 4.16 -10.70 13.07
CA SER A 198 3.90 -10.30 11.69
C SER A 198 5.16 -9.75 11.01
N ASP A 199 5.44 -10.22 9.82
CA ASP A 199 6.37 -9.65 8.88
C ASP A 199 5.57 -9.03 7.72
N ARG A 200 5.53 -7.71 7.66
CA ARG A 200 4.70 -6.97 6.70
C ARG A 200 5.37 -6.95 5.34
N ARG A 201 4.65 -7.45 4.32
CA ARG A 201 5.09 -7.54 2.93
C ARG A 201 4.11 -6.84 2.00
N TRP A 202 4.62 -6.11 1.04
CA TRP A 202 3.82 -5.47 0.00
C TRP A 202 3.76 -6.36 -1.23
N ILE A 203 2.55 -6.73 -1.60
CA ILE A 203 2.31 -7.69 -2.69
C ILE A 203 1.44 -7.00 -3.74
N TYR A 204 1.77 -7.21 -5.00
CA TYR A 204 0.96 -6.76 -6.13
C TYR A 204 -0.45 -7.36 -6.06
N SER A 205 -1.47 -6.50 -6.01
CA SER A 205 -2.85 -6.91 -5.69
C SER A 205 -3.63 -7.52 -6.86
N GLN A 206 -3.13 -7.37 -8.08
CA GLN A 206 -3.81 -7.87 -9.29
C GLN A 206 -3.24 -9.19 -9.80
N GLN A 207 -2.59 -9.96 -8.94
CA GLN A 207 -2.15 -11.31 -9.28
C GLN A 207 -3.25 -12.35 -9.08
N ASP A 208 -3.15 -13.47 -9.79
CA ASP A 208 -4.22 -14.48 -9.86
C ASP A 208 -4.51 -15.18 -8.53
N THR A 209 -3.51 -15.32 -7.63
CA THR A 209 -3.68 -15.99 -6.34
C THR A 209 -2.79 -15.37 -5.26
N ILE A 210 -3.42 -14.65 -4.33
CA ILE A 210 -2.73 -14.10 -3.17
C ILE A 210 -2.18 -15.19 -2.26
N GLU A 211 -2.90 -16.32 -2.12
CA GLU A 211 -2.52 -17.45 -1.30
C GLU A 211 -1.16 -18.02 -1.70
N SER A 212 -0.94 -18.20 -3.01
CA SER A 212 0.34 -18.73 -3.51
C SER A 212 1.50 -17.80 -3.20
N SER A 213 1.30 -16.49 -3.31
CA SER A 213 2.33 -15.50 -3.00
C SER A 213 2.66 -15.46 -1.51
N LEU A 214 1.65 -15.49 -0.65
CA LEU A 214 1.82 -15.53 0.79
C LEU A 214 2.56 -16.80 1.21
N MET A 215 2.19 -17.95 0.66
CA MET A 215 2.84 -19.23 0.95
C MET A 215 4.29 -19.29 0.44
N SER A 216 4.56 -18.68 -0.70
CA SER A 216 5.94 -18.53 -1.19
C SER A 216 6.79 -17.66 -0.26
N LEU A 217 6.22 -16.55 0.24
CA LEU A 217 6.90 -15.67 1.21
C LEU A 217 7.13 -16.38 2.55
N LEU A 218 6.15 -17.15 3.03
CA LEU A 218 6.28 -17.95 4.25
C LEU A 218 7.39 -18.99 4.11
N ALA A 219 7.46 -19.69 2.98
CA ALA A 219 8.51 -20.66 2.67
C ALA A 219 9.91 -20.02 2.55
N SER A 220 9.97 -18.78 2.06
CA SER A 220 11.23 -18.02 1.94
C SER A 220 11.81 -17.56 3.28
N GLY A 221 10.99 -17.59 4.35
CA GLY A 221 11.38 -17.14 5.67
C GLY A 221 11.19 -15.63 5.90
N PRO A 222 11.48 -15.15 7.13
CA PRO A 222 11.35 -13.77 7.48
C PRO A 222 12.37 -12.89 6.75
N ARG A 223 12.07 -11.61 6.60
CA ARG A 223 13.03 -10.64 6.08
C ARG A 223 14.28 -10.58 6.97
N GLN A 224 15.41 -10.25 6.35
CA GLN A 224 16.72 -10.32 6.98
C GLN A 224 16.83 -9.48 8.27
N GLU A 225 16.16 -8.33 8.31
CA GLU A 225 16.18 -7.42 9.47
C GLU A 225 15.44 -7.99 10.68
N LEU A 226 14.45 -8.86 10.47
CA LEU A 226 13.69 -9.52 11.52
C LEU A 226 14.22 -10.91 11.90
N ALA A 227 14.98 -11.55 11.02
CA ALA A 227 15.50 -12.90 11.20
C ALA A 227 16.26 -13.13 12.53
N PRO A 228 16.94 -12.15 13.15
CA PRO A 228 17.53 -12.34 14.47
C PRO A 228 16.52 -12.59 15.59
N GLY A 229 15.27 -12.14 15.44
CA GLY A 229 14.24 -12.22 16.49
C GLY A 229 13.09 -13.17 16.18
N ILE A 230 12.91 -13.54 14.91
CA ILE A 230 11.80 -14.40 14.47
C ILE A 230 12.29 -15.48 13.50
N GLY A 231 11.55 -16.58 13.42
CA GLY A 231 11.89 -17.72 12.57
C GLY A 231 10.66 -18.49 12.11
N THR A 232 10.89 -19.60 11.48
CA THR A 232 9.82 -20.47 10.98
C THR A 232 10.01 -21.91 11.50
N ALA A 233 8.92 -22.64 11.69
CA ALA A 233 8.95 -24.08 11.92
C ALA A 233 9.14 -24.89 10.62
N LEU A 234 9.06 -24.23 9.47
CA LEU A 234 9.29 -24.88 8.17
C LEU A 234 10.76 -25.25 7.99
N PRO A 235 11.10 -26.47 7.63
CA PRO A 235 12.47 -26.86 7.27
C PRO A 235 12.97 -26.07 6.04
N ALA A 236 14.28 -25.87 5.99
CA ALA A 236 14.91 -25.28 4.80
C ALA A 236 14.63 -26.13 3.55
N GLY A 237 14.32 -25.48 2.44
CA GLY A 237 13.98 -26.16 1.18
C GLY A 237 12.55 -26.69 1.09
N THR A 238 11.70 -26.38 2.07
CA THR A 238 10.26 -26.66 2.00
C THR A 238 9.64 -25.90 0.83
N SER A 239 8.78 -26.56 0.07
CA SER A 239 7.94 -25.91 -0.94
C SER A 239 6.47 -25.96 -0.55
N ILE A 240 5.78 -24.85 -0.72
CA ILE A 240 4.36 -24.72 -0.39
C ILE A 240 3.59 -24.35 -1.65
N THR A 241 2.51 -25.07 -1.91
CA THR A 241 1.55 -24.74 -2.97
C THR A 241 0.18 -24.50 -2.36
N ALA A 242 -0.49 -23.45 -2.77
CA ALA A 242 -1.83 -23.13 -2.32
C ALA A 242 -2.80 -23.05 -3.50
N LYS A 243 -4.02 -23.54 -3.30
CA LYS A 243 -5.09 -23.50 -4.30
C LYS A 243 -6.40 -23.18 -3.61
N SER A 244 -7.13 -22.20 -4.13
CA SER A 244 -8.51 -21.94 -3.71
C SER A 244 -9.43 -23.03 -4.23
N ASP A 245 -10.33 -23.49 -3.37
CA ASP A 245 -11.35 -24.47 -3.74
C ASP A 245 -12.57 -23.78 -4.35
N LYS A 246 -13.25 -24.45 -5.26
CA LYS A 246 -14.46 -23.90 -5.91
C LYS A 246 -15.62 -23.60 -4.95
N VAL A 247 -15.56 -24.12 -3.73
CA VAL A 247 -16.60 -23.99 -2.69
C VAL A 247 -16.25 -22.96 -1.62
N GLY A 248 -15.07 -22.30 -1.76
CA GLY A 248 -14.68 -21.17 -0.90
C GLY A 248 -13.73 -21.53 0.24
N GLY A 249 -13.05 -22.69 0.20
CA GLY A 249 -11.93 -23.03 1.05
C GLY A 249 -10.59 -22.90 0.33
N SER A 250 -9.50 -23.20 1.03
CA SER A 250 -8.15 -23.24 0.44
C SER A 250 -7.43 -24.51 0.84
N THR A 251 -6.83 -25.16 -0.14
CA THR A 251 -5.95 -26.32 0.07
C THR A 251 -4.50 -25.90 -0.06
N VAL A 252 -3.71 -26.17 0.97
CA VAL A 252 -2.27 -25.90 1.05
C VAL A 252 -1.53 -27.22 1.17
N ASP A 253 -0.67 -27.54 0.21
CA ASP A 253 0.19 -28.73 0.21
C ASP A 253 1.65 -28.32 0.44
N ILE A 254 2.24 -28.87 1.50
CA ILE A 254 3.58 -28.55 1.98
C ILE A 254 4.45 -29.78 1.78
N LYS A 255 5.55 -29.64 1.04
CA LYS A 255 6.49 -30.71 0.77
C LYS A 255 7.72 -30.62 1.67
N GLY A 256 8.25 -31.76 2.07
CA GLY A 256 9.48 -31.87 2.86
C GLY A 256 9.24 -31.91 4.38
N LEU A 257 8.07 -32.36 4.83
CA LEU A 257 7.69 -32.39 6.25
C LEU A 257 7.77 -33.82 6.87
N SER A 258 8.34 -34.79 6.20
CA SER A 258 8.36 -36.20 6.65
C SER A 258 9.03 -36.41 8.01
N GLN A 259 10.02 -35.60 8.37
CA GLN A 259 10.80 -35.67 9.62
C GLN A 259 10.40 -34.61 10.66
N VAL A 260 9.34 -33.85 10.41
CA VAL A 260 8.91 -32.77 11.31
C VAL A 260 8.07 -33.34 12.46
N SER A 261 8.37 -32.90 13.69
CA SER A 261 7.64 -33.30 14.89
C SER A 261 6.17 -32.87 14.87
N SER A 262 5.33 -33.52 15.70
CA SER A 262 3.92 -33.09 15.82
C SER A 262 3.77 -31.66 16.36
N ASP A 263 4.63 -31.23 17.27
CA ASP A 263 4.65 -29.89 17.83
C ASP A 263 5.00 -28.84 16.75
N ASP A 264 6.01 -29.10 15.93
CA ASP A 264 6.36 -28.19 14.83
C ASP A 264 5.31 -28.21 13.71
N ARG A 265 4.61 -29.32 13.48
CA ARG A 265 3.46 -29.35 12.56
C ARG A 265 2.33 -28.46 13.03
N GLN A 266 2.06 -28.41 14.36
CA GLN A 266 1.09 -27.49 14.93
C GLN A 266 1.52 -26.02 14.74
N LYS A 267 2.80 -25.71 14.94
CA LYS A 267 3.36 -24.38 14.68
C LYS A 267 3.26 -23.99 13.21
N ILE A 268 3.56 -24.91 12.29
CA ILE A 268 3.39 -24.71 10.85
C ILE A 268 1.93 -24.43 10.51
N ALA A 269 1.00 -25.20 11.09
CA ALA A 269 -0.43 -24.95 10.89
C ALA A 269 -0.83 -23.53 11.33
N GLY A 270 -0.35 -23.09 12.51
CA GLY A 270 -0.57 -21.73 13.00
C GLY A 270 -0.01 -20.66 12.04
N GLN A 271 1.23 -20.80 11.59
CA GLN A 271 1.84 -19.85 10.65
C GLN A 271 1.03 -19.75 9.35
N VAL A 272 0.61 -20.86 8.76
CA VAL A 272 -0.15 -20.92 7.51
C VAL A 272 -1.55 -20.31 7.70
N VAL A 273 -2.30 -20.81 8.69
CA VAL A 273 -3.71 -20.43 8.91
C VAL A 273 -3.81 -18.94 9.22
N TRP A 274 -3.00 -18.42 10.16
CA TRP A 274 -3.06 -17.01 10.53
C TRP A 274 -2.57 -16.07 9.40
N THR A 275 -1.60 -16.51 8.59
CA THR A 275 -1.18 -15.74 7.39
C THR A 275 -2.32 -15.62 6.39
N LEU A 276 -3.08 -16.69 6.16
CA LEU A 276 -4.20 -16.68 5.23
C LEU A 276 -5.40 -15.90 5.77
N ILE A 277 -5.75 -16.06 7.04
CA ILE A 277 -6.86 -15.35 7.68
C ILE A 277 -6.66 -13.82 7.62
N HIS A 278 -5.47 -13.35 7.99
CA HIS A 278 -5.15 -11.92 7.98
C HIS A 278 -4.97 -11.33 6.57
N ALA A 279 -5.01 -12.17 5.56
CA ALA A 279 -5.09 -11.77 4.16
C ALA A 279 -6.52 -11.84 3.58
N ASP A 280 -7.54 -11.96 4.44
CA ASP A 280 -8.95 -12.11 4.07
C ASP A 280 -9.24 -13.36 3.21
N VAL A 281 -8.35 -14.36 3.24
CA VAL A 281 -8.58 -15.63 2.59
C VAL A 281 -9.57 -16.44 3.41
N ARG A 282 -10.66 -16.84 2.79
CA ARG A 282 -11.73 -17.58 3.46
C ARG A 282 -11.31 -19.03 3.72
N GLY A 283 -11.52 -19.49 4.96
CA GLY A 283 -11.45 -20.90 5.31
C GLY A 283 -12.74 -21.67 4.97
N PRO A 284 -12.80 -22.95 5.28
CA PRO A 284 -11.80 -23.70 6.03
C PRO A 284 -10.53 -24.01 5.21
N PHE A 285 -9.42 -24.29 5.91
CA PHE A 285 -8.13 -24.55 5.29
C PHE A 285 -7.77 -26.04 5.36
N THR A 286 -7.56 -26.69 4.22
CA THR A 286 -7.06 -28.06 4.16
C THR A 286 -5.55 -28.04 4.04
N LEU A 287 -4.84 -28.41 5.11
CA LEU A 287 -3.39 -28.44 5.13
C LEU A 287 -2.88 -29.87 4.95
N MET A 288 -2.03 -30.06 3.94
CA MET A 288 -1.43 -31.35 3.59
C MET A 288 0.09 -31.29 3.79
N ALA A 289 0.66 -32.37 4.26
CA ALA A 289 2.10 -32.60 4.39
C ALA A 289 2.49 -33.83 3.57
N ASP A 290 3.23 -33.63 2.50
CA ASP A 290 3.66 -34.70 1.59
C ASP A 290 2.50 -35.60 1.10
N GLY A 291 1.31 -35.00 0.90
CA GLY A 291 0.12 -35.69 0.42
C GLY A 291 -0.77 -36.34 1.50
N ALA A 292 -0.43 -36.20 2.78
CA ALA A 292 -1.24 -36.64 3.92
C ALA A 292 -1.71 -35.37 4.71
N PRO A 293 -2.77 -35.44 5.54
CA PRO A 293 -3.12 -34.32 6.42
C PRO A 293 -1.93 -33.88 7.28
N LEU A 294 -1.74 -32.55 7.42
CA LEU A 294 -0.60 -32.01 8.17
C LEU A 294 -0.62 -32.42 9.64
N LEU A 295 -1.78 -32.35 10.29
CA LEU A 295 -1.93 -32.78 11.69
C LEU A 295 -2.39 -34.22 11.76
N ASP A 296 -3.68 -34.49 11.79
CA ASP A 296 -4.26 -35.83 11.83
C ASP A 296 -5.56 -35.88 11.00
N GLN A 297 -6.19 -37.09 10.97
CA GLN A 297 -7.41 -37.30 10.18
C GLN A 297 -8.64 -36.54 10.74
N ALA A 298 -8.65 -36.24 12.04
CA ALA A 298 -9.72 -35.46 12.66
C ALA A 298 -9.62 -33.98 12.30
N HIS A 299 -8.41 -33.47 12.03
CA HIS A 299 -8.08 -32.10 11.71
C HIS A 299 -7.68 -31.93 10.23
N LYS A 300 -8.46 -32.53 9.31
CA LYS A 300 -8.24 -32.33 7.85
C LYS A 300 -8.52 -30.93 7.39
N SER A 301 -9.44 -30.27 8.05
CA SER A 301 -9.91 -28.91 7.73
C SER A 301 -9.74 -28.06 8.96
N LEU A 302 -8.95 -27.02 8.86
CA LEU A 302 -8.55 -26.15 9.97
C LEU A 302 -9.23 -24.80 9.86
N SER A 303 -9.46 -24.21 11.01
CA SER A 303 -9.97 -22.85 11.22
C SER A 303 -9.11 -22.11 12.26
N ALA A 304 -9.43 -20.87 12.57
CA ALA A 304 -8.74 -20.11 13.62
C ALA A 304 -8.78 -20.81 14.99
N SER A 305 -9.88 -21.51 15.30
CA SER A 305 -10.03 -22.21 16.59
C SER A 305 -9.05 -23.37 16.78
N ASP A 306 -8.64 -24.02 15.69
CA ASP A 306 -7.73 -25.17 15.73
C ASP A 306 -6.26 -24.76 15.97
N VAL A 307 -5.96 -23.46 15.83
CA VAL A 307 -4.63 -22.85 16.00
C VAL A 307 -4.68 -21.64 16.97
N SER A 308 -5.70 -21.60 17.83
CA SER A 308 -5.94 -20.46 18.75
C SER A 308 -4.80 -20.21 19.73
N ASP A 309 -4.05 -21.24 20.11
CA ASP A 309 -2.88 -21.13 21.00
C ASP A 309 -1.74 -20.27 20.41
N LEU A 310 -1.74 -20.10 19.08
CA LEU A 310 -0.79 -19.28 18.34
C LEU A 310 -1.45 -17.99 17.78
N ASN A 311 -2.57 -17.54 18.39
CA ASN A 311 -3.23 -16.33 17.92
C ASN A 311 -2.27 -15.12 17.96
N PRO A 312 -2.01 -14.45 16.81
CA PRO A 312 -1.16 -13.25 16.76
C PRO A 312 -1.84 -12.01 17.35
N GLU A 313 -3.16 -12.05 17.50
CA GLU A 313 -3.92 -11.02 18.19
C GLU A 313 -4.01 -11.41 19.68
N PRO A 314 -3.19 -10.79 20.54
CA PRO A 314 -3.31 -11.07 21.95
C PRO A 314 -4.70 -10.63 22.45
N PRO A 315 -5.19 -11.24 23.55
CA PRO A 315 -6.46 -10.84 24.13
C PRO A 315 -6.47 -9.33 24.35
N GLU A 316 -7.57 -8.68 24.00
CA GLU A 316 -7.75 -7.24 24.17
C GLU A 316 -7.38 -6.84 25.59
N MET A 317 -6.35 -6.01 25.70
CA MET A 317 -6.04 -5.40 26.98
C MET A 317 -7.01 -4.27 27.24
N ASN A 318 -7.82 -4.44 28.27
CA ASN A 318 -8.71 -3.39 28.78
C ASN A 318 -7.96 -2.29 29.54
N THR A 319 -6.63 -2.20 29.40
CA THR A 319 -5.81 -1.24 30.11
C THR A 319 -5.35 -0.15 29.13
N LEU A 320 -5.79 1.07 29.38
CA LEU A 320 -5.36 2.23 28.63
C LEU A 320 -4.06 2.76 29.23
N HIS A 321 -3.09 3.04 28.39
CA HIS A 321 -1.84 3.69 28.76
C HIS A 321 -1.72 5.05 28.06
N ALA A 322 -1.12 6.01 28.74
CA ALA A 322 -0.84 7.34 28.20
C ALA A 322 0.57 7.79 28.58
N VAL A 323 1.14 8.68 27.78
CA VAL A 323 2.30 9.45 28.17
C VAL A 323 1.83 10.81 28.67
N ALA A 324 2.04 11.07 29.95
CA ALA A 324 1.71 12.34 30.57
C ALA A 324 2.95 12.89 31.30
N ASP A 325 3.23 14.17 31.12
CA ASP A 325 4.38 14.86 31.68
C ASP A 325 5.73 14.10 31.47
N GLY A 326 5.87 13.46 30.31
CA GLY A 326 7.05 12.69 29.95
C GLY A 326 7.23 11.39 30.71
N SER A 327 6.16 10.86 31.31
CA SER A 327 6.11 9.58 32.03
C SER A 327 5.02 8.68 31.49
N LEU A 328 5.22 7.38 31.59
CA LEU A 328 4.21 6.40 31.19
C LEU A 328 3.22 6.19 32.34
N GLU A 329 1.95 6.33 32.07
CA GLU A 329 0.87 6.16 33.02
C GLU A 329 -0.13 5.12 32.54
N THR A 330 -0.64 4.35 33.49
CA THR A 330 -1.78 3.44 33.29
C THR A 330 -3.04 4.14 33.72
N ILE A 331 -4.05 4.19 32.84
CA ILE A 331 -5.33 4.84 33.11
C ILE A 331 -6.37 3.77 33.43
N SER A 332 -6.99 3.91 34.60
CA SER A 332 -8.08 3.05 35.06
C SER A 332 -9.32 3.89 35.41
N ALA A 333 -10.42 3.22 35.72
CA ALA A 333 -11.63 3.90 36.23
C ALA A 333 -11.40 4.71 37.52
N SER A 334 -10.38 4.36 38.30
CA SER A 334 -9.97 5.06 39.52
C SER A 334 -8.98 6.20 39.31
N GLY A 335 -8.53 6.42 38.08
CA GLY A 335 -7.59 7.48 37.71
C GLY A 335 -6.33 6.96 37.02
N ALA A 336 -5.40 7.88 36.80
CA ALA A 336 -4.11 7.59 36.20
C ALA A 336 -3.11 7.19 37.29
N THR A 337 -2.29 6.18 37.01
CA THR A 337 -1.23 5.69 37.90
C THR A 337 0.05 5.56 37.09
N GLY A 338 1.13 6.23 37.55
CA GLY A 338 2.43 6.13 36.90
C GLY A 338 2.99 4.70 36.95
N ASP A 339 3.68 4.32 35.88
CA ASP A 339 4.41 3.05 35.82
C ASP A 339 5.40 2.96 36.98
N ARG A 340 5.44 1.81 37.66
CA ARG A 340 6.35 1.56 38.77
C ARG A 340 7.77 1.18 38.31
N GLY A 341 7.90 0.86 37.00
CA GLY A 341 9.14 0.52 36.35
C GLY A 341 9.96 1.71 35.89
N PRO A 342 10.85 1.51 34.91
CA PRO A 342 11.79 2.53 34.47
C PRO A 342 11.15 3.70 33.71
N PHE A 343 9.87 3.59 33.32
CA PHE A 343 9.20 4.57 32.46
C PHE A 343 8.25 5.53 33.20
N GLY A 344 8.04 5.34 34.47
CA GLY A 344 7.05 6.12 35.23
C GLY A 344 7.59 7.39 35.92
N ARG A 345 8.86 7.72 35.79
CA ARG A 345 9.48 8.83 36.55
C ARG A 345 10.48 9.69 35.79
N ASP A 346 10.76 9.37 34.54
CA ASP A 346 11.89 10.01 33.84
C ASP A 346 11.57 11.40 33.28
N GLY A 347 10.31 11.76 33.09
CA GLY A 347 9.90 13.06 32.55
C GLY A 347 10.42 13.36 31.14
N LYS A 348 10.90 12.36 30.42
CA LYS A 348 11.61 12.50 29.13
C LYS A 348 10.91 11.81 27.98
N ILE A 349 9.90 11.00 28.24
CA ILE A 349 9.21 10.20 27.23
C ILE A 349 8.41 11.12 26.31
N LEU A 350 8.66 11.01 25.04
CA LEU A 350 7.94 11.71 23.96
C LEU A 350 6.79 10.88 23.40
N SER A 351 7.01 9.57 23.28
CA SER A 351 6.00 8.62 22.81
C SER A 351 6.31 7.22 23.33
N ALA A 352 5.28 6.38 23.44
CA ALA A 352 5.40 5.00 23.89
C ALA A 352 4.52 4.09 23.01
N GLY A 353 5.04 2.90 22.71
CA GLY A 353 4.27 1.77 22.21
C GLY A 353 4.36 0.63 23.24
N ILE A 354 3.23 0.03 23.59
CA ILE A 354 3.17 -1.05 24.58
C ILE A 354 2.71 -2.32 23.90
N THR A 355 3.33 -3.43 24.27
CA THR A 355 2.87 -4.74 23.79
C THR A 355 1.44 -5.00 24.25
N PRO A 356 0.64 -5.70 23.44
CA PRO A 356 -0.76 -5.96 23.77
C PRO A 356 -0.99 -6.67 25.13
N ASN A 357 -0.02 -7.44 25.62
CA ASN A 357 -0.07 -8.05 26.94
C ASN A 357 0.37 -7.10 28.07
N GLY A 358 0.72 -5.83 27.77
CA GLY A 358 1.13 -4.82 28.74
C GLY A 358 2.50 -5.04 29.38
N GLY A 359 3.19 -6.11 29.01
CA GLY A 359 4.42 -6.49 29.70
C GLY A 359 5.68 -5.73 29.24
N LEU A 360 5.70 -5.22 28.03
CA LEU A 360 6.85 -4.49 27.47
C LEU A 360 6.40 -3.16 26.86
N ALA A 361 7.21 -2.14 27.03
CA ALA A 361 7.09 -0.87 26.33
C ALA A 361 8.37 -0.55 25.55
N ALA A 362 8.17 0.05 24.37
CA ALA A 362 9.20 0.76 23.62
C ALA A 362 8.90 2.25 23.72
N VAL A 363 9.81 3.03 24.24
CA VAL A 363 9.62 4.46 24.46
C VAL A 363 10.66 5.26 23.69
N VAL A 364 10.24 6.39 23.14
CA VAL A 364 11.14 7.40 22.58
C VAL A 364 11.32 8.47 23.63
N GLU A 365 12.55 8.68 24.08
CA GLU A 365 12.90 9.67 25.06
C GLU A 365 13.71 10.81 24.43
N ARG A 366 13.58 12.01 25.01
CA ARG A 366 14.48 13.12 24.66
C ARG A 366 15.86 12.85 25.20
N ASP A 367 16.86 12.93 24.33
CA ASP A 367 18.24 12.85 24.74
C ASP A 367 18.72 14.22 25.22
N ASN A 368 19.02 14.32 26.53
CA ASN A 368 19.51 15.55 27.17
C ASN A 368 21.03 15.59 27.22
N THR A 369 21.77 14.71 26.53
CA THR A 369 23.25 14.71 26.58
C THR A 369 23.87 15.91 25.88
N GLY A 370 23.07 16.84 25.33
CA GLY A 370 23.52 18.06 24.63
C GLY A 370 23.35 19.39 25.38
N ASP A 371 22.93 19.41 26.65
CA ASP A 371 22.66 20.66 27.40
C ASP A 371 23.89 21.55 27.62
N ASP A 372 25.10 21.06 27.37
CA ASP A 372 26.34 21.85 27.47
C ASP A 372 26.60 22.73 26.21
N ASP A 373 25.89 22.54 25.11
CA ASP A 373 26.11 23.29 23.86
C ASP A 373 25.13 24.49 23.65
N GLU A 374 24.08 24.66 24.47
CA GLU A 374 23.20 25.84 24.41
C GLU A 374 23.89 27.16 24.70
N ARG A 375 25.09 27.14 25.31
CA ARG A 375 25.90 28.34 25.50
C ARG A 375 26.61 28.83 24.24
N ARG A 376 26.51 28.13 23.12
CA ARG A 376 27.16 28.48 21.84
C ARG A 376 26.21 28.91 20.72
N GLY A 377 24.89 29.06 20.96
CA GLY A 377 23.98 29.66 19.98
C GLY A 377 23.75 28.83 18.71
N GLN A 378 24.00 27.53 18.73
CA GLN A 378 23.57 26.63 17.67
C GLN A 378 22.29 25.92 18.10
N SER A 379 21.20 26.07 17.32
CA SER A 379 19.97 25.30 17.48
C SER A 379 20.27 23.83 17.22
N GLY A 380 20.52 23.08 18.29
CA GLY A 380 20.71 21.64 18.24
C GLY A 380 19.40 20.98 17.81
N SER A 381 19.43 20.17 16.77
CA SER A 381 18.37 19.20 16.50
C SER A 381 18.37 18.23 17.69
N GLY A 382 17.31 18.30 18.53
CA GLY A 382 17.20 17.42 19.69
C GLY A 382 17.28 15.97 19.26
N SER A 383 18.27 15.25 19.76
CA SER A 383 18.40 13.82 19.57
C SER A 383 17.35 13.08 20.40
N SER A 384 16.91 11.92 19.93
CA SER A 384 15.98 11.05 20.64
C SER A 384 16.56 9.65 20.76
N VAL A 385 16.30 8.98 21.85
CA VAL A 385 16.76 7.63 22.15
C VAL A 385 15.57 6.71 22.25
N LEU A 386 15.64 5.54 21.62
CA LEU A 386 14.68 4.47 21.79
C LEU A 386 15.11 3.56 22.94
N ARG A 387 14.24 3.37 23.94
CA ARG A 387 14.44 2.42 25.03
C ARG A 387 13.33 1.36 25.02
N ILE A 388 13.69 0.14 25.36
CA ILE A 388 12.75 -0.97 25.53
C ILE A 388 12.91 -1.52 26.94
N GLY A 389 11.80 -1.77 27.61
CA GLY A 389 11.80 -2.29 28.99
C GLY A 389 10.45 -2.84 29.42
N HIS A 390 10.42 -3.45 30.58
CA HIS A 390 9.19 -3.96 31.19
C HIS A 390 8.37 -2.83 31.81
N VAL A 391 7.04 -2.90 31.63
CA VAL A 391 6.03 -2.10 32.32
C VAL A 391 5.65 -2.81 33.61
N MET A 392 5.54 -2.09 34.74
CA MET A 392 5.30 -2.65 36.07
C MET A 392 4.12 -1.96 36.78
#